data_87ef42d376ef407fb28109e6f36c9fb3
#
_entry.id   87ef42d376ef407fb28109e6f36c9fb3
#
_cell.length_a   1.000
_cell.length_b   1.000
_cell.length_c   1.000
_cell.angle_alpha   90.00
_cell.angle_beta   90.00
_cell.angle_gamma   90.00
#
_symmetry.space_group_name_H-M   'P 1'
#
loop_
_entity.id
_entity.type
_entity.pdbx_description
1 polymer ?
#
loop_
_entity_poly.entity_id
_entity_poly.type
_entity_poly.pdbx_seq_one_letter_code
_entity_poly.pdbx_strand_id
1 'polypeptide(L)'
;MAWCPKCKTESQLEKTTCDDCGTKLVENLTTTQTEELEEAYEDSFEEIPEEIPLSQLLPESSLTYVKKEDKYNDLKSTAYIFAIFGVLGLVFVGLNMAEVFTLLTSPLQFIVLGGVSIGFIVIGVRSWFQSKSVYQLIDTEKEVTAKIKEWLEANITEEILAQFDTDEPKELIFLKKVEYIKNRLLEVFDVDSEVYLDSIVEEFYSEHFE
;
A
#
# COMPACT_ATOMS: atom_id res chain seq x y z
N MET A 1 -29.79 -15.75 32.39
CA MET A 1 -29.38 -16.83 31.44
C MET A 1 -27.92 -16.59 31.18
N ALA A 2 -27.09 -17.60 31.25
CA ALA A 2 -25.64 -17.47 31.00
C ALA A 2 -25.34 -17.79 29.54
N TRP A 3 -24.45 -17.00 28.90
CA TRP A 3 -24.10 -17.13 27.48
C TRP A 3 -22.67 -17.60 27.30
N CYS A 4 -22.44 -18.47 26.32
CA CYS A 4 -21.11 -18.84 25.92
C CYS A 4 -20.56 -17.84 24.88
N PRO A 5 -19.46 -17.11 25.14
CA PRO A 5 -18.90 -16.14 24.21
C PRO A 5 -18.33 -16.78 22.94
N LYS A 6 -17.98 -18.08 22.99
CA LYS A 6 -17.39 -18.80 21.85
C LYS A 6 -18.42 -19.49 20.96
N CYS A 7 -19.41 -20.17 21.53
CA CYS A 7 -20.42 -20.94 20.77
C CYS A 7 -21.69 -20.14 20.53
N LYS A 8 -21.89 -19.00 21.20
CA LYS A 8 -23.10 -18.17 21.14
C LYS A 8 -24.39 -18.94 21.51
N THR A 9 -24.28 -19.97 22.36
CA THR A 9 -25.37 -20.77 22.84
C THR A 9 -25.78 -20.35 24.26
N GLU A 10 -27.08 -20.35 24.54
CA GLU A 10 -27.63 -20.08 25.87
C GLU A 10 -27.52 -21.33 26.74
N SER A 11 -27.15 -21.14 28.01
CA SER A 11 -27.06 -22.20 29.01
C SER A 11 -27.82 -21.84 30.28
N GLN A 12 -28.28 -22.84 31.05
CA GLN A 12 -29.01 -22.62 32.28
C GLN A 12 -28.11 -22.06 33.38
N LEU A 13 -28.67 -21.18 34.25
CA LEU A 13 -27.98 -20.39 35.26
C LEU A 13 -27.14 -21.15 36.31
N GLU A 14 -27.24 -22.50 36.36
CA GLU A 14 -26.54 -23.31 37.36
C GLU A 14 -25.15 -23.79 36.89
N LYS A 15 -24.76 -23.55 35.64
CA LYS A 15 -23.49 -24.02 35.07
C LYS A 15 -22.52 -22.87 34.89
N THR A 16 -21.28 -23.11 35.24
CA THR A 16 -20.18 -22.10 35.13
C THR A 16 -19.36 -22.27 33.84
N THR A 17 -19.56 -23.39 33.12
CA THR A 17 -18.84 -23.72 31.87
C THR A 17 -19.78 -24.26 30.81
N CYS A 18 -19.48 -23.97 29.55
CA CYS A 18 -20.20 -24.43 28.38
C CYS A 18 -19.97 -25.95 28.17
N ASP A 19 -21.03 -26.71 27.95
CA ASP A 19 -20.96 -28.16 27.73
C ASP A 19 -20.30 -28.51 26.38
N ASP A 20 -20.40 -27.63 25.37
CA ASP A 20 -19.92 -27.91 24.01
C ASP A 20 -18.43 -27.54 23.84
N CYS A 21 -17.92 -26.51 24.53
CA CYS A 21 -16.56 -26.03 24.28
C CYS A 21 -15.70 -25.77 25.55
N GLY A 22 -16.26 -26.01 26.76
CA GLY A 22 -15.55 -25.86 28.03
C GLY A 22 -15.23 -24.43 28.43
N THR A 23 -15.69 -23.43 27.68
CA THR A 23 -15.44 -22.01 27.98
C THR A 23 -16.33 -21.52 29.11
N LYS A 24 -15.82 -20.64 30.00
CA LYS A 24 -16.62 -20.04 31.08
C LYS A 24 -17.76 -19.22 30.51
N LEU A 25 -18.95 -19.42 31.10
CA LEU A 25 -20.17 -18.70 30.74
C LEU A 25 -20.20 -17.33 31.41
N VAL A 26 -20.74 -16.32 30.70
CA VAL A 26 -20.91 -14.93 31.19
C VAL A 26 -22.37 -14.58 31.35
N GLU A 27 -22.74 -13.89 32.42
CA GLU A 27 -24.13 -13.58 32.76
C GLU A 27 -24.74 -12.43 31.95
N ASN A 28 -23.93 -11.54 31.37
CA ASN A 28 -24.36 -10.46 30.49
C ASN A 28 -23.33 -10.14 29.43
N LEU A 29 -23.76 -10.11 28.17
CA LEU A 29 -22.94 -9.73 27.01
C LEU A 29 -22.71 -8.21 26.85
N THR A 30 -23.28 -7.37 27.74
CA THR A 30 -23.44 -5.95 27.45
C THR A 30 -22.57 -4.99 28.24
N THR A 31 -21.86 -5.43 29.29
CA THR A 31 -21.17 -4.46 30.15
C THR A 31 -19.65 -4.67 30.28
N THR A 32 -19.16 -5.89 30.12
CA THR A 32 -17.73 -6.19 30.36
C THR A 32 -16.88 -6.10 29.07
N GLN A 33 -17.50 -6.17 27.90
CA GLN A 33 -16.76 -6.07 26.61
C GLN A 33 -16.58 -4.64 26.13
N THR A 34 -17.37 -3.68 26.60
CA THR A 34 -17.17 -2.26 26.29
C THR A 34 -16.05 -1.64 27.11
N GLU A 35 -15.92 -2.00 28.39
CA GLU A 35 -14.85 -1.46 29.24
C GLU A 35 -13.48 -2.07 28.93
N GLU A 36 -13.38 -3.38 28.66
CA GLU A 36 -12.14 -4.02 28.21
C GLU A 36 -11.74 -3.64 26.76
N LEU A 37 -12.71 -3.24 25.91
CA LEU A 37 -12.43 -2.72 24.56
C LEU A 37 -12.04 -1.22 24.62
N GLU A 38 -12.58 -0.43 25.55
CA GLU A 38 -12.18 0.96 25.72
C GLU A 38 -10.80 1.07 26.36
N GLU A 39 -10.47 0.27 27.39
CA GLU A 39 -9.11 0.22 27.94
C GLU A 39 -8.08 -0.37 26.97
N ALA A 40 -8.45 -1.35 26.12
CA ALA A 40 -7.58 -1.87 25.06
C ALA A 40 -7.43 -0.89 23.88
N TYR A 41 -8.37 0.03 23.70
CA TYR A 41 -8.30 1.08 22.68
C TYR A 41 -7.46 2.28 23.13
N GLU A 42 -7.47 2.63 24.42
CA GLU A 42 -6.65 3.73 24.95
C GLU A 42 -5.17 3.34 25.11
N ASP A 43 -4.87 2.08 25.47
CA ASP A 43 -3.48 1.60 25.58
C ASP A 43 -2.82 1.26 24.21
N SER A 44 -3.63 1.21 23.13
CA SER A 44 -3.12 1.01 21.76
C SER A 44 -2.85 2.31 20.99
N PHE A 45 -3.11 3.47 21.57
CA PHE A 45 -2.84 4.77 20.96
C PHE A 45 -1.45 5.34 21.28
N GLU A 46 -0.68 4.71 22.16
CA GLU A 46 0.74 5.01 22.36
C GLU A 46 1.59 4.03 21.55
N GLU A 47 2.10 4.45 20.43
CA GLU A 47 2.87 3.79 19.40
C GLU A 47 2.01 3.20 18.26
N ILE A 48 1.49 4.11 17.41
CA ILE A 48 1.33 3.74 16.00
C ILE A 48 2.76 3.65 15.48
N PRO A 49 3.30 2.44 15.19
CA PRO A 49 4.54 2.34 14.42
C PRO A 49 4.25 3.08 13.11
N GLU A 50 5.23 3.89 12.68
CA GLU A 50 5.26 4.51 11.36
C GLU A 50 4.58 3.59 10.37
N GLU A 51 3.56 4.12 9.65
CA GLU A 51 2.70 3.48 8.67
C GLU A 51 3.31 2.18 8.14
N ILE A 52 2.80 1.01 8.59
CA ILE A 52 3.14 -0.23 7.92
C ILE A 52 2.71 0.00 6.47
N PRO A 53 3.61 0.14 5.52
CA PRO A 53 3.22 0.46 4.15
C PRO A 53 2.28 -0.66 3.70
N LEU A 54 1.17 -0.29 3.06
CA LEU A 54 0.16 -1.24 2.55
C LEU A 54 0.79 -2.39 1.76
N SER A 55 2.00 -2.16 1.20
CA SER A 55 2.86 -3.16 0.58
C SER A 55 3.29 -4.32 1.49
N GLN A 56 3.29 -4.15 2.82
CA GLN A 56 3.60 -5.24 3.77
C GLN A 56 2.37 -6.05 4.18
N LEU A 57 1.16 -5.53 3.91
CA LEU A 57 -0.10 -6.21 4.22
C LEU A 57 -0.63 -7.04 3.04
N LEU A 58 -0.13 -6.79 1.83
CA LEU A 58 -0.49 -7.57 0.64
C LEU A 58 0.59 -8.62 0.37
N PRO A 59 0.22 -9.85 -0.04
CA PRO A 59 1.19 -10.83 -0.52
C PRO A 59 1.97 -10.21 -1.68
N GLU A 60 3.28 -10.39 -1.68
CA GLU A 60 4.21 -9.79 -2.65
C GLU A 60 3.81 -10.06 -4.11
N SER A 61 3.18 -11.21 -4.35
CA SER A 61 2.63 -11.64 -5.64
C SER A 61 1.44 -10.84 -6.16
N SER A 62 0.81 -9.99 -5.33
CA SER A 62 -0.32 -9.13 -5.72
C SER A 62 0.08 -7.66 -5.93
N LEU A 63 1.36 -7.32 -5.74
CA LEU A 63 1.87 -5.98 -5.92
C LEU A 63 2.29 -5.78 -7.38
N THR A 64 1.61 -4.88 -8.08
CA THR A 64 2.08 -4.42 -9.38
C THR A 64 3.29 -3.51 -9.18
N TYR A 65 4.38 -3.79 -9.87
CA TYR A 65 5.57 -2.93 -9.82
C TYR A 65 5.26 -1.54 -10.38
N VAL A 66 5.62 -0.51 -9.61
CA VAL A 66 5.51 0.89 -10.04
C VAL A 66 6.89 1.39 -10.42
N LYS A 67 7.10 1.72 -11.70
CA LYS A 67 8.36 2.28 -12.21
C LYS A 67 8.74 3.54 -11.41
N LYS A 68 10.04 3.73 -11.16
CA LYS A 68 10.52 4.90 -10.39
C LYS A 68 10.14 6.22 -11.04
N GLU A 69 10.04 6.24 -12.37
CA GLU A 69 9.58 7.39 -13.13
C GLU A 69 8.12 7.76 -12.83
N ASP A 70 7.23 6.76 -12.76
CA ASP A 70 5.82 6.97 -12.42
C ASP A 70 5.68 7.44 -10.96
N LYS A 71 6.39 6.78 -10.05
CA LYS A 71 6.43 7.20 -8.63
C LYS A 71 6.95 8.63 -8.45
N TYR A 72 7.97 9.02 -9.22
CA TYR A 72 8.46 10.41 -9.22
C TYR A 72 7.38 11.38 -9.71
N ASN A 73 6.70 11.06 -10.80
CA ASN A 73 5.65 11.90 -11.37
C ASN A 73 4.46 12.05 -10.42
N ASP A 74 4.07 10.97 -9.73
CA ASP A 74 3.01 10.99 -8.72
C ASP A 74 3.38 11.87 -7.52
N LEU A 75 4.57 11.69 -6.98
CA LEU A 75 5.05 12.49 -5.86
C LEU A 75 5.16 13.97 -6.24
N LYS A 76 5.62 14.25 -7.46
CA LYS A 76 5.74 15.61 -7.98
C LYS A 76 4.38 16.26 -8.18
N SER A 77 3.42 15.55 -8.78
CA SER A 77 2.03 16.03 -8.96
C SER A 77 1.38 16.31 -7.61
N THR A 78 1.51 15.38 -6.67
CA THR A 78 1.03 15.51 -5.30
C THR A 78 1.63 16.76 -4.64
N ALA A 79 2.94 16.95 -4.74
CA ALA A 79 3.61 18.12 -4.18
C ALA A 79 3.02 19.45 -4.71
N TYR A 80 2.81 19.56 -6.02
CA TYR A 80 2.25 20.77 -6.62
C TYR A 80 0.79 20.98 -6.22
N ILE A 81 -0.04 19.94 -6.27
CA ILE A 81 -1.46 20.06 -5.92
C ILE A 81 -1.62 20.54 -4.48
N PHE A 82 -0.97 19.86 -3.53
CA PHE A 82 -1.07 20.21 -2.12
C PHE A 82 -0.45 21.58 -1.80
N ALA A 83 0.68 21.95 -2.44
CA ALA A 83 1.26 23.27 -2.27
C ALA A 83 0.31 24.39 -2.77
N ILE A 84 -0.30 24.22 -3.94
CA ILE A 84 -1.23 25.19 -4.51
C ILE A 84 -2.45 25.36 -3.60
N PHE A 85 -3.10 24.26 -3.20
CA PHE A 85 -4.26 24.33 -2.32
C PHE A 85 -3.93 24.88 -0.95
N GLY A 86 -2.76 24.54 -0.40
CA GLY A 86 -2.30 25.09 0.88
C GLY A 86 -2.07 26.61 0.80
N VAL A 87 -1.42 27.10 -0.25
CA VAL A 87 -1.19 28.53 -0.46
C VAL A 87 -2.51 29.28 -0.70
N LEU A 88 -3.39 28.75 -1.55
CA LEU A 88 -4.72 29.35 -1.81
C LEU A 88 -5.55 29.42 -0.53
N GLY A 89 -5.52 28.39 0.30
CA GLY A 89 -6.20 28.36 1.59
C GLY A 89 -5.67 29.43 2.55
N LEU A 90 -4.34 29.60 2.66
CA LEU A 90 -3.76 30.66 3.48
C LEU A 90 -4.08 32.07 2.95
N VAL A 91 -4.02 32.26 1.63
CA VAL A 91 -4.44 33.54 1.01
C VAL A 91 -5.90 33.84 1.33
N PHE A 92 -6.79 32.84 1.23
CA PHE A 92 -8.20 33.00 1.55
C PHE A 92 -8.40 33.38 3.03
N VAL A 93 -7.70 32.72 3.95
CA VAL A 93 -7.72 33.05 5.38
C VAL A 93 -7.22 34.49 5.60
N GLY A 94 -6.11 34.87 4.96
CA GLY A 94 -5.55 36.23 5.05
C GLY A 94 -6.48 37.32 4.54
N LEU A 95 -7.17 37.10 3.41
CA LEU A 95 -8.15 38.04 2.87
C LEU A 95 -9.39 38.20 3.75
N ASN A 96 -9.81 37.12 4.44
CA ASN A 96 -10.89 37.21 5.44
C ASN A 96 -10.42 37.96 6.71
N MET A 97 -9.18 37.78 7.17
CA MET A 97 -8.62 38.57 8.29
C MET A 97 -8.46 40.06 7.93
N ALA A 98 -8.20 40.38 6.67
CA ALA A 98 -8.11 41.76 6.17
C ALA A 98 -9.50 42.39 5.88
N GLU A 99 -10.61 41.69 6.23
CA GLU A 99 -12.00 42.13 6.01
C GLU A 99 -12.35 42.35 4.53
N VAL A 100 -11.53 41.89 3.59
CA VAL A 100 -11.83 41.90 2.14
C VAL A 100 -13.02 41.00 1.82
N PHE A 101 -13.05 39.85 2.50
CA PHE A 101 -14.17 38.90 2.51
C PHE A 101 -14.62 38.67 3.94
N THR A 102 -15.93 38.65 4.19
CA THR A 102 -16.50 38.40 5.52
C THR A 102 -17.23 37.06 5.59
N LEU A 103 -16.65 36.04 4.98
CA LEU A 103 -17.23 34.68 4.95
C LEU A 103 -16.94 33.90 6.23
N LEU A 104 -15.79 34.13 6.84
CA LEU A 104 -15.40 33.49 8.10
C LEU A 104 -15.77 34.44 9.25
N THR A 105 -16.74 34.03 10.08
CA THR A 105 -17.24 34.83 11.19
C THR A 105 -16.81 34.35 12.57
N SER A 106 -16.36 33.08 12.65
CA SER A 106 -15.96 32.44 13.90
C SER A 106 -14.45 32.26 13.97
N PRO A 107 -13.79 32.55 15.12
CA PRO A 107 -12.38 32.26 15.33
C PRO A 107 -12.00 30.80 15.08
N LEU A 108 -12.92 29.88 15.39
CA LEU A 108 -12.71 28.44 15.14
C LEU A 108 -12.52 28.13 13.66
N GLN A 109 -13.29 28.79 12.77
CA GLN A 109 -13.19 28.60 11.32
C GLN A 109 -11.82 29.02 10.78
N PHE A 110 -11.24 30.10 11.31
CA PHE A 110 -9.90 30.54 10.97
C PHE A 110 -8.83 29.52 11.39
N ILE A 111 -8.95 28.98 12.61
CA ILE A 111 -8.01 27.99 13.12
C ILE A 111 -8.07 26.70 12.31
N VAL A 112 -9.28 26.19 12.04
CA VAL A 112 -9.46 24.95 11.29
C VAL A 112 -8.97 25.11 9.85
N LEU A 113 -9.41 26.16 9.14
CA LEU A 113 -9.03 26.36 7.74
C LEU A 113 -7.55 26.69 7.60
N GLY A 114 -6.98 27.49 8.49
CA GLY A 114 -5.56 27.80 8.53
C GLY A 114 -4.73 26.54 8.84
N GLY A 115 -5.15 25.72 9.81
CA GLY A 115 -4.49 24.47 10.16
C GLY A 115 -4.49 23.47 9.00
N VAL A 116 -5.62 23.28 8.32
CA VAL A 116 -5.71 22.41 7.12
C VAL A 116 -4.82 22.94 6.00
N SER A 117 -4.80 24.25 5.77
CA SER A 117 -3.94 24.85 4.73
C SER A 117 -2.45 24.66 5.01
N ILE A 118 -2.04 24.79 6.27
CA ILE A 118 -0.65 24.51 6.69
C ILE A 118 -0.35 23.01 6.52
N GLY A 119 -1.28 22.13 6.91
CA GLY A 119 -1.15 20.68 6.71
C GLY A 119 -0.91 20.32 5.25
N PHE A 120 -1.64 20.93 4.32
CA PHE A 120 -1.43 20.75 2.88
C PHE A 120 -0.03 21.18 2.42
N ILE A 121 0.46 22.32 2.91
CA ILE A 121 1.82 22.77 2.60
C ILE A 121 2.86 21.76 3.11
N VAL A 122 2.69 21.25 4.32
CA VAL A 122 3.62 20.24 4.89
C VAL A 122 3.64 18.97 4.06
N ILE A 123 2.48 18.46 3.64
CA ILE A 123 2.38 17.30 2.75
C ILE A 123 3.06 17.60 1.40
N GLY A 124 2.79 18.75 0.80
CA GLY A 124 3.41 19.18 -0.45
C GLY A 124 4.92 19.23 -0.37
N VAL A 125 5.48 19.83 0.68
CA VAL A 125 6.93 19.91 0.92
C VAL A 125 7.53 18.52 1.12
N ARG A 126 6.90 17.66 1.93
CA ARG A 126 7.35 16.27 2.14
C ARG A 126 7.40 15.49 0.82
N SER A 127 6.33 15.55 0.02
CA SER A 127 6.27 14.89 -1.30
C SER A 127 7.34 15.43 -2.25
N TRP A 128 7.65 16.71 -2.19
CA TRP A 128 8.74 17.32 -2.97
C TRP A 128 10.11 16.75 -2.61
N PHE A 129 10.41 16.60 -1.32
CA PHE A 129 11.68 16.00 -0.89
C PHE A 129 11.77 14.52 -1.28
N GLN A 130 10.68 13.77 -1.13
CA GLN A 130 10.62 12.37 -1.54
C GLN A 130 10.80 12.22 -3.06
N SER A 131 10.21 13.09 -3.88
CA SER A 131 10.38 13.05 -5.33
C SER A 131 11.83 13.22 -5.76
N LYS A 132 12.59 14.08 -5.08
CA LYS A 132 14.03 14.26 -5.37
C LYS A 132 14.85 12.99 -5.09
N SER A 133 14.54 12.26 -4.04
CA SER A 133 15.20 11.00 -3.71
C SER A 133 14.90 9.93 -4.76
N VAL A 134 13.63 9.83 -5.19
CA VAL A 134 13.23 8.87 -6.24
C VAL A 134 13.85 9.21 -7.59
N TYR A 135 13.97 10.50 -7.91
CA TYR A 135 14.57 10.96 -9.17
C TYR A 135 15.98 10.41 -9.39
N GLN A 136 16.79 10.36 -8.34
CA GLN A 136 18.18 9.85 -8.42
C GLN A 136 18.22 8.34 -8.74
N LEU A 137 17.15 7.60 -8.49
CA LEU A 137 17.07 6.16 -8.74
C LEU A 137 16.55 5.83 -10.14
N ILE A 138 16.00 6.80 -10.88
CA ILE A 138 15.42 6.58 -12.22
C ILE A 138 16.48 6.12 -13.21
N ASP A 139 17.62 6.81 -13.24
CA ASP A 139 18.70 6.49 -14.19
C ASP A 139 19.30 5.11 -13.91
N THR A 140 19.46 4.77 -12.63
CA THR A 140 19.94 3.45 -12.21
C THR A 140 18.95 2.34 -12.61
N GLU A 141 17.65 2.54 -12.38
CA GLU A 141 16.62 1.58 -12.79
C GLU A 141 16.59 1.40 -14.31
N LYS A 142 16.66 2.50 -15.08
CA LYS A 142 16.70 2.45 -16.55
C LYS A 142 17.92 1.69 -17.06
N GLU A 143 19.08 1.91 -16.45
CA GLU A 143 20.32 1.20 -16.82
C GLU A 143 20.23 -0.30 -16.52
N VAL A 144 19.72 -0.67 -15.35
CA VAL A 144 19.52 -2.08 -14.97
C VAL A 144 18.47 -2.74 -15.87
N THR A 145 17.33 -2.07 -16.11
CA THR A 145 16.29 -2.57 -17.03
C THR A 145 16.84 -2.81 -18.42
N ALA A 146 17.65 -1.88 -18.95
CA ALA A 146 18.26 -2.03 -20.28
C ALA A 146 19.20 -3.23 -20.35
N LYS A 147 20.04 -3.45 -19.34
CA LYS A 147 20.93 -4.60 -19.27
C LYS A 147 20.16 -5.93 -19.18
N ILE A 148 19.07 -5.95 -18.41
CA ILE A 148 18.21 -7.14 -18.31
C ILE A 148 17.54 -7.43 -19.65
N LYS A 149 16.98 -6.41 -20.33
CA LYS A 149 16.32 -6.57 -21.65
C LYS A 149 17.34 -7.06 -22.70
N GLU A 150 18.52 -6.46 -22.76
CA GLU A 150 19.61 -6.90 -23.67
C GLU A 150 19.99 -8.36 -23.43
N TRP A 151 20.11 -8.76 -22.16
CA TRP A 151 20.40 -10.15 -21.81
C TRP A 151 19.26 -11.10 -22.22
N LEU A 152 18.00 -10.69 -21.99
CA LEU A 152 16.81 -11.47 -22.38
C LEU A 152 16.77 -11.71 -23.89
N GLU A 153 16.95 -10.67 -24.70
CA GLU A 153 16.99 -10.77 -26.15
C GLU A 153 18.10 -11.70 -26.66
N ALA A 154 19.26 -11.72 -25.96
CA ALA A 154 20.39 -12.56 -26.34
C ALA A 154 20.24 -14.02 -25.91
N ASN A 155 19.50 -14.31 -24.85
CA ASN A 155 19.51 -15.64 -24.21
C ASN A 155 18.15 -16.35 -24.24
N ILE A 156 17.05 -15.64 -24.45
CA ILE A 156 15.70 -16.22 -24.47
C ILE A 156 15.18 -16.22 -25.90
N THR A 157 15.14 -17.41 -26.51
CA THR A 157 14.67 -17.60 -27.88
C THR A 157 13.39 -18.44 -27.90
N GLU A 158 12.61 -18.35 -29.00
CA GLU A 158 11.45 -19.21 -29.19
C GLU A 158 11.78 -20.71 -29.07
N GLU A 159 12.94 -21.13 -29.55
CA GLU A 159 13.38 -22.53 -29.48
C GLU A 159 13.51 -23.03 -28.03
N ILE A 160 13.99 -22.17 -27.13
CA ILE A 160 14.13 -22.50 -25.71
C ILE A 160 12.74 -22.56 -25.05
N LEU A 161 11.84 -21.66 -25.42
CA LEU A 161 10.49 -21.62 -24.86
C LEU A 161 9.56 -22.69 -25.43
N ALA A 162 9.80 -23.18 -26.64
CA ALA A 162 9.03 -24.26 -27.26
C ALA A 162 9.08 -25.58 -26.46
N GLN A 163 10.11 -25.81 -25.65
CA GLN A 163 10.17 -26.98 -24.78
C GLN A 163 9.04 -27.04 -23.73
N PHE A 164 8.39 -25.89 -23.45
CA PHE A 164 7.28 -25.82 -22.51
C PHE A 164 5.90 -25.95 -23.21
N ASP A 165 5.87 -26.00 -24.55
CA ASP A 165 4.63 -26.16 -25.31
C ASP A 165 4.13 -27.61 -25.20
N THR A 166 3.16 -27.79 -24.32
CA THR A 166 2.52 -29.06 -23.99
C THR A 166 1.00 -28.97 -24.27
N ASP A 167 0.27 -30.07 -24.16
CA ASP A 167 -1.21 -30.09 -24.28
C ASP A 167 -1.92 -29.47 -23.07
N GLU A 168 -1.22 -28.67 -22.29
CA GLU A 168 -1.76 -27.95 -21.11
C GLU A 168 -2.49 -26.65 -21.49
N PRO A 169 -3.33 -26.10 -20.60
CA PRO A 169 -3.94 -24.78 -20.79
C PRO A 169 -2.88 -23.70 -21.05
N LYS A 170 -3.19 -22.79 -21.94
CA LYS A 170 -2.26 -21.70 -22.36
C LYS A 170 -1.76 -20.87 -21.17
N GLU A 171 -2.61 -20.67 -20.19
CA GLU A 171 -2.29 -19.93 -18.97
C GLU A 171 -1.20 -20.62 -18.13
N LEU A 172 -1.22 -21.97 -18.07
CA LEU A 172 -0.20 -22.74 -17.36
C LEU A 172 1.13 -22.75 -18.11
N ILE A 173 1.06 -22.85 -19.46
CA ILE A 173 2.24 -22.76 -20.32
C ILE A 173 2.92 -21.40 -20.16
N PHE A 174 2.12 -20.31 -20.17
CA PHE A 174 2.61 -18.95 -19.94
C PHE A 174 3.32 -18.83 -18.57
N LEU A 175 2.68 -19.28 -17.50
CA LEU A 175 3.28 -19.23 -16.14
C LEU A 175 4.60 -19.99 -16.09
N LYS A 176 4.69 -21.20 -16.67
CA LYS A 176 5.93 -21.97 -16.71
C LYS A 176 7.05 -21.26 -17.49
N LYS A 177 6.71 -20.63 -18.60
CA LYS A 177 7.68 -19.87 -19.41
C LYS A 177 8.18 -18.65 -18.65
N VAL A 178 7.28 -17.87 -18.05
CA VAL A 178 7.63 -16.69 -17.23
C VAL A 178 8.49 -17.09 -16.04
N GLU A 179 8.12 -18.15 -15.32
CA GLU A 179 8.88 -18.67 -14.17
C GLU A 179 10.28 -19.14 -14.59
N TYR A 180 10.39 -19.82 -15.73
CA TYR A 180 11.70 -20.22 -16.27
C TYR A 180 12.60 -19.00 -16.55
N ILE A 181 12.06 -17.99 -17.23
CA ILE A 181 12.79 -16.77 -17.56
C ILE A 181 13.24 -16.05 -16.27
N LYS A 182 12.33 -15.92 -15.29
CA LYS A 182 12.61 -15.31 -13.99
C LYS A 182 13.75 -16.03 -13.26
N ASN A 183 13.68 -17.35 -13.18
CA ASN A 183 14.71 -18.15 -12.51
C ASN A 183 16.08 -17.97 -13.18
N ARG A 184 16.12 -17.88 -14.51
CA ARG A 184 17.35 -17.60 -15.25
C ARG A 184 17.91 -16.21 -14.97
N LEU A 185 17.05 -15.21 -14.85
CA LEU A 185 17.48 -13.86 -14.48
C LEU A 185 18.04 -13.80 -13.07
N LEU A 186 17.44 -14.50 -12.11
CA LEU A 186 17.91 -14.56 -10.71
C LEU A 186 19.29 -15.23 -10.58
N GLU A 187 19.65 -16.12 -11.51
CA GLU A 187 20.99 -16.71 -11.55
C GLU A 187 22.09 -15.73 -12.00
N VAL A 188 21.70 -14.71 -12.79
CA VAL A 188 22.66 -13.80 -13.47
C VAL A 188 22.67 -12.41 -12.83
N PHE A 189 21.51 -11.94 -12.41
CA PHE A 189 21.35 -10.60 -11.85
C PHE A 189 21.00 -10.70 -10.36
N ASP A 190 21.75 -9.98 -9.54
CA ASP A 190 21.44 -9.79 -8.12
C ASP A 190 20.44 -8.63 -7.99
N VAL A 191 19.14 -8.95 -8.00
CA VAL A 191 18.06 -7.98 -7.93
C VAL A 191 17.21 -8.25 -6.70
N ASP A 192 17.14 -7.29 -5.79
CA ASP A 192 16.43 -7.41 -4.51
C ASP A 192 14.90 -7.53 -4.62
N SER A 193 14.31 -7.11 -5.76
CA SER A 193 12.85 -7.07 -5.92
C SER A 193 12.36 -8.07 -6.97
N GLU A 194 11.73 -9.15 -6.51
CA GLU A 194 11.09 -10.13 -7.39
C GLU A 194 9.95 -9.51 -8.22
N VAL A 195 9.18 -8.61 -7.63
CA VAL A 195 8.07 -7.91 -8.31
C VAL A 195 8.56 -7.06 -9.50
N TYR A 196 9.77 -6.50 -9.36
CA TYR A 196 10.41 -5.78 -10.46
C TYR A 196 10.80 -6.71 -11.61
N LEU A 197 11.40 -7.87 -11.30
CA LEU A 197 11.73 -8.87 -12.30
C LEU A 197 10.49 -9.42 -13.00
N ASP A 198 9.44 -9.73 -12.25
CA ASP A 198 8.17 -10.20 -12.79
C ASP A 198 7.62 -9.20 -13.81
N SER A 199 7.61 -7.91 -13.48
CA SER A 199 7.16 -6.86 -14.39
C SER A 199 7.99 -6.78 -15.69
N ILE A 200 9.32 -6.96 -15.61
CA ILE A 200 10.17 -6.93 -16.80
C ILE A 200 9.96 -8.19 -17.67
N VAL A 201 9.83 -9.35 -17.03
CA VAL A 201 9.64 -10.63 -17.74
C VAL A 201 8.29 -10.66 -18.43
N GLU A 202 7.22 -10.20 -17.78
CA GLU A 202 5.89 -10.08 -18.38
C GLU A 202 5.89 -9.10 -19.56
N GLU A 203 6.50 -7.92 -19.39
CA GLU A 203 6.62 -6.92 -20.46
C GLU A 203 7.41 -7.50 -21.65
N PHE A 204 8.55 -8.16 -21.40
CA PHE A 204 9.37 -8.78 -22.44
C PHE A 204 8.62 -9.91 -23.15
N TYR A 205 7.92 -10.77 -22.41
CA TYR A 205 7.18 -11.89 -22.98
C TYR A 205 6.05 -11.39 -23.89
N SER A 206 5.29 -10.37 -23.45
CA SER A 206 4.20 -9.81 -24.25
C SER A 206 4.69 -9.07 -25.49
N GLU A 207 5.89 -8.46 -25.45
CA GLU A 207 6.46 -7.75 -26.59
C GLU A 207 7.00 -8.70 -27.68
N HIS A 208 7.46 -9.92 -27.32
CA HIS A 208 8.21 -10.79 -28.24
C HIS A 208 7.50 -12.10 -28.59
N PHE A 209 6.51 -12.56 -27.79
CA PHE A 209 5.92 -13.89 -27.91
C PHE A 209 4.37 -13.90 -27.91
N GLU A 210 3.69 -12.78 -27.71
CA GLU A 210 2.24 -12.59 -27.92
C GLU A 210 1.98 -11.92 -29.27
#